data_94fcf7e6ab001232d5b156b629846f6e
#
_entry.id   94fcf7e6ab001232d5b156b629846f6e
#
_cell.length_a   1.000
_cell.length_b   1.000
_cell.length_c   1.000
_cell.angle_alpha   90.00
_cell.angle_beta   90.00
_cell.angle_gamma   90.00
#
_symmetry.space_group_name_H-M   'P 1'
#
loop_
_entity.id
_entity.type
_entity.pdbx_description
1 polymer ?
#
loop_
_entity_poly.entity_id
_entity_poly.type
_entity_poly.pdbx_seq_one_letter_code
_entity_poly.pdbx_strand_id
1 'polypeptide(L)'
;TTRLVGSEMCIRDSREGVEYAWFNNVETKPGQGFPTDWENQEKYKGGWIRKINGKLQPRMGNRAMLLGKIFANPHLPGIDDYYEPFDFDYQNLHTAPEGSKSQPIARPRSLITGERMAKIEKGPNWEDDLGGEFDKLAKDKNFDNIQKAMYSQFENTFMMYLPRLCEHCLNPACVATCPSGAIYKREEDGIVLIDQDKCRGWRMCITGCPYKKIYFNWKSGKSEKCIFCYPRIESGQPTVCSETCVGRIRYLGVLLYDADRIEEAASTEREVDLYERQCEVFLDPHDPSVIEEALKQGIPQNVIDAAQRSPVYKMAMDWKLALPLHPEYRTLPMVWYVPPLSPIQSYADAGGLPKSEGVLPAIESLRIPVQYLANMLSAGDTGPVLRALKRMMAMRHYMRSQTVEGVTDTRAIDEVGLSVAQVEEMYRYLAIANYEDRFVIPTSHREMAGDAFAERNGCGFTFGDGCHGSDSKFNLFNSSRIDAIN
;
A
#
# COMPACT_ATOMS: atom_id res chain seq x y z
N THR A 1 -6.07 15.99 7.93
CA THR A 1 -5.45 15.13 8.97
C THR A 1 -6.47 14.28 9.70
N THR A 2 -7.62 14.83 10.09
CA THR A 2 -8.69 14.11 10.82
C THR A 2 -9.30 12.94 10.03
N ARG A 3 -9.31 12.98 8.70
CA ARG A 3 -9.84 11.87 7.88
C ARG A 3 -8.88 10.68 7.79
N LEU A 4 -7.58 10.90 7.84
CA LEU A 4 -6.59 9.82 7.92
C LEU A 4 -6.69 9.08 9.25
N VAL A 5 -6.82 9.79 10.36
CA VAL A 5 -6.99 9.22 11.70
C VAL A 5 -8.27 8.38 11.80
N GLY A 6 -9.38 8.84 11.21
CA GLY A 6 -10.63 8.07 11.17
C GLY A 6 -10.51 6.77 10.37
N SER A 7 -9.77 6.78 9.25
CA SER A 7 -9.56 5.58 8.43
C SER A 7 -8.66 4.56 9.12
N GLU A 8 -7.70 5.01 9.90
CA GLU A 8 -6.79 4.14 10.63
C GLU A 8 -7.47 3.43 11.78
N MET A 9 -8.40 4.08 12.47
CA MET A 9 -9.26 3.42 13.46
C MET A 9 -10.11 2.32 12.84
N CYS A 10 -10.54 2.48 11.57
CA CYS A 10 -11.28 1.43 10.85
C CYS A 10 -10.38 0.29 10.35
N ILE A 11 -9.08 0.56 10.16
CA ILE A 11 -8.10 -0.40 9.63
C ILE A 11 -7.27 -1.00 10.76
N ARG A 12 -7.26 -0.36 11.93
CA ARG A 12 -6.73 -0.96 13.15
C ARG A 12 -7.52 -2.22 13.44
N ASP A 13 -6.82 -3.26 13.82
CA ASP A 13 -7.52 -4.46 14.26
C ASP A 13 -8.49 -4.12 15.38
N SER A 14 -9.74 -4.42 15.15
CA SER A 14 -10.80 -4.24 16.16
C SER A 14 -10.75 -5.29 17.27
N ARG A 15 -9.92 -6.33 17.12
CA ARG A 15 -9.78 -7.36 18.14
C ARG A 15 -8.95 -6.86 19.30
N GLU A 16 -9.46 -7.05 20.49
CA GLU A 16 -8.74 -6.74 21.72
C GLU A 16 -7.39 -7.47 21.79
N GLY A 17 -6.33 -6.77 22.17
CA GLY A 17 -5.00 -7.31 22.40
C GLY A 17 -4.01 -7.11 21.26
N VAL A 18 -4.36 -6.32 20.24
CA VAL A 18 -3.45 -5.95 19.13
C VAL A 18 -3.28 -4.43 19.07
N GLU A 19 -2.96 -3.81 20.18
CA GLU A 19 -2.85 -2.36 20.32
C GLU A 19 -1.73 -1.76 19.46
N TYR A 20 -0.70 -2.54 19.14
CA TYR A 20 0.43 -2.13 18.30
C TYR A 20 0.25 -2.48 16.81
N ALA A 21 -0.88 -3.07 16.42
CA ALA A 21 -1.14 -3.48 15.05
C ALA A 21 -1.78 -2.36 14.25
N TRP A 22 -1.12 -2.00 13.16
CA TRP A 22 -1.64 -1.05 12.19
C TRP A 22 -1.58 -1.69 10.80
N PHE A 23 -2.71 -2.19 10.34
CA PHE A 23 -2.76 -2.87 9.05
C PHE A 23 -2.50 -1.95 7.87
N ASN A 24 -2.86 -0.68 7.99
CA ASN A 24 -2.44 0.36 7.07
C ASN A 24 -1.62 1.42 7.82
N ASN A 25 -0.35 1.55 7.44
CA ASN A 25 0.53 2.60 7.92
C ASN A 25 0.71 3.65 6.84
N VAL A 26 0.67 4.93 7.21
CA VAL A 26 1.11 6.01 6.34
C VAL A 26 2.46 6.49 6.85
N GLU A 27 3.51 5.92 6.29
CA GLU A 27 4.89 6.22 6.68
C GLU A 27 5.41 7.45 5.94
N THR A 28 6.18 8.28 6.64
CA THR A 28 6.96 9.33 6.00
C THR A 28 8.26 8.73 5.46
N LYS A 29 8.54 8.96 4.21
CA LYS A 29 9.76 8.52 3.53
C LYS A 29 10.52 9.73 2.96
N PRO A 30 11.84 9.76 3.08
CA PRO A 30 12.75 8.82 3.76
C PRO A 30 12.50 8.69 5.26
N GLY A 31 12.73 7.51 5.82
CA GLY A 31 12.55 7.23 7.24
C GLY A 31 12.62 5.73 7.55
N GLN A 32 12.71 5.38 8.82
CA GLN A 32 12.91 3.98 9.24
C GLN A 32 11.65 3.11 9.16
N GLY A 33 10.45 3.74 9.10
CA GLY A 33 9.17 3.04 9.04
C GLY A 33 8.78 2.30 10.31
N PHE A 34 7.72 1.45 10.20
CA PHE A 34 7.14 0.70 11.30
C PHE A 34 6.88 -0.76 10.90
N PRO A 35 7.42 -1.77 11.62
CA PRO A 35 8.41 -1.64 12.71
C PRO A 35 9.71 -0.99 12.25
N THR A 36 10.49 -0.47 13.20
CA THR A 36 11.73 0.25 12.91
C THR A 36 12.66 -0.57 12.02
N ASP A 37 13.09 0.04 10.91
CA ASP A 37 14.03 -0.56 9.94
C ASP A 37 13.49 -1.85 9.27
N TRP A 38 12.17 -1.90 9.04
CA TRP A 38 11.49 -3.09 8.51
C TRP A 38 12.06 -3.54 7.14
N GLU A 39 12.63 -2.62 6.36
CA GLU A 39 13.24 -2.89 5.08
C GLU A 39 14.57 -3.67 5.19
N ASN A 40 15.15 -3.74 6.38
CA ASN A 40 16.41 -4.45 6.63
C ASN A 40 16.19 -5.97 6.68
N GLN A 41 16.27 -6.60 5.51
CA GLN A 41 16.07 -8.05 5.41
C GLN A 41 17.28 -8.86 5.91
N GLU A 42 18.43 -8.26 6.17
CA GLU A 42 19.54 -8.92 6.86
C GLU A 42 19.21 -9.13 8.34
N LYS A 43 18.57 -8.16 8.98
CA LYS A 43 18.06 -8.25 10.34
C LYS A 43 16.87 -9.21 10.42
N TYR A 44 15.87 -9.02 9.57
CA TYR A 44 14.56 -9.65 9.72
C TYR A 44 14.31 -10.90 8.86
N LYS A 45 15.19 -11.20 7.92
CA LYS A 45 15.14 -12.41 7.07
C LYS A 45 13.80 -12.67 6.38
N GLY A 46 13.09 -11.62 5.95
CA GLY A 46 11.85 -11.76 5.18
C GLY A 46 12.07 -11.95 3.68
N GLY A 47 11.02 -12.40 2.98
CA GLY A 47 11.07 -12.60 1.53
C GLY A 47 11.80 -13.86 1.09
N TRP A 48 12.21 -13.86 -0.17
CA TRP A 48 12.87 -14.99 -0.82
C TRP A 48 14.31 -14.68 -1.19
N ILE A 49 15.11 -15.74 -1.30
CA ILE A 49 16.41 -15.72 -1.96
C ILE A 49 16.41 -16.70 -3.13
N ARG A 50 17.09 -16.34 -4.20
CA ARG A 50 17.41 -17.24 -5.30
C ARG A 50 18.73 -17.94 -5.03
N LYS A 51 18.73 -19.25 -5.03
CA LYS A 51 19.94 -20.07 -4.91
C LYS A 51 20.70 -20.13 -6.24
N ILE A 52 21.95 -20.55 -6.22
CA ILE A 52 22.80 -20.73 -7.41
C ILE A 52 22.12 -21.65 -8.45
N ASN A 53 21.38 -22.64 -7.98
CA ASN A 53 20.62 -23.57 -8.86
C ASN A 53 19.32 -23.00 -9.42
N GLY A 54 19.05 -21.71 -9.24
CA GLY A 54 17.84 -21.03 -9.71
C GLY A 54 16.61 -21.19 -8.81
N LYS A 55 16.60 -22.11 -7.86
CA LYS A 55 15.44 -22.35 -6.99
C LYS A 55 15.28 -21.27 -5.93
N LEU A 56 14.03 -20.90 -5.65
CA LEU A 56 13.68 -20.00 -4.57
C LEU A 56 13.67 -20.71 -3.23
N GLN A 57 14.13 -20.00 -2.21
CA GLN A 57 14.04 -20.43 -0.82
C GLN A 57 13.66 -19.22 0.05
N PRO A 58 12.75 -19.37 1.03
CA PRO A 58 12.54 -18.32 2.03
C PRO A 58 13.87 -17.95 2.71
N ARG A 59 14.12 -16.66 2.94
CA ARG A 59 15.34 -16.18 3.64
C ARG A 59 15.49 -16.80 5.04
N MET A 60 14.40 -17.18 5.67
CA MET A 60 14.39 -17.88 6.94
C MET A 60 15.01 -19.29 6.90
N GLY A 61 15.13 -19.88 5.74
CA GLY A 61 15.69 -21.21 5.55
C GLY A 61 14.71 -22.21 4.93
N ASN A 62 15.16 -23.44 4.80
CA ASN A 62 14.34 -24.55 4.31
C ASN A 62 13.37 -25.07 5.40
N ARG A 63 12.50 -26.02 5.05
CA ARG A 63 11.48 -26.55 5.94
C ARG A 63 12.04 -27.12 7.26
N ALA A 64 13.18 -27.81 7.23
CA ALA A 64 13.81 -28.36 8.43
C ALA A 64 14.32 -27.25 9.37
N MET A 65 14.94 -26.21 8.80
CA MET A 65 15.39 -25.03 9.56
C MET A 65 14.21 -24.27 10.16
N LEU A 66 13.10 -24.18 9.44
CA LEU A 66 11.88 -23.53 9.93
C LEU A 66 11.32 -24.27 11.15
N LEU A 67 11.28 -25.60 11.13
CA LEU A 67 10.83 -26.41 12.28
C LEU A 67 11.69 -26.17 13.52
N GLY A 68 13.01 -26.06 13.35
CA GLY A 68 13.92 -25.72 14.46
C GLY A 68 13.67 -24.33 15.05
N LYS A 69 13.27 -23.37 14.24
CA LYS A 69 12.99 -21.97 14.65
C LYS A 69 11.66 -21.80 15.40
N ILE A 70 10.82 -22.81 15.48
CA ILE A 70 9.60 -22.76 16.31
C ILE A 70 9.92 -22.41 17.77
N PHE A 71 11.04 -22.91 18.29
CA PHE A 71 11.46 -22.69 19.68
C PHE A 71 12.29 -21.42 19.88
N ALA A 72 12.97 -20.94 18.84
CA ALA A 72 13.79 -19.74 18.92
C ALA A 72 13.87 -19.05 17.54
N ASN A 73 13.26 -17.87 17.42
CA ASN A 73 13.28 -17.06 16.21
C ASN A 73 13.96 -15.70 16.48
N PRO A 74 15.28 -15.60 16.30
CA PRO A 74 16.03 -14.38 16.62
C PRO A 74 15.78 -13.22 15.63
N HIS A 75 15.11 -13.48 14.51
CA HIS A 75 14.82 -12.49 13.48
C HIS A 75 13.39 -11.91 13.58
N LEU A 76 12.67 -12.24 14.64
CA LEU A 76 11.36 -11.68 14.92
C LEU A 76 11.54 -10.24 15.39
N PRO A 77 10.76 -9.27 14.87
CA PRO A 77 10.72 -7.94 15.47
C PRO A 77 10.36 -8.00 16.95
N GLY A 78 11.16 -7.36 17.79
CA GLY A 78 10.90 -7.21 19.21
C GLY A 78 9.94 -6.08 19.52
N ILE A 79 9.58 -5.93 20.79
CA ILE A 79 8.71 -4.84 21.21
C ILE A 79 9.37 -3.48 20.99
N ASP A 80 10.69 -3.40 21.10
CA ASP A 80 11.47 -2.17 20.87
C ASP A 80 11.52 -1.74 19.40
N ASP A 81 11.22 -2.67 18.47
CA ASP A 81 11.13 -2.34 17.05
C ASP A 81 9.78 -1.70 16.71
N TYR A 82 8.77 -1.90 17.55
CA TYR A 82 7.48 -1.24 17.45
C TYR A 82 7.48 0.03 18.32
N TYR A 83 6.45 0.85 18.21
CA TYR A 83 6.29 1.99 19.08
C TYR A 83 5.65 1.57 20.42
N GLU A 84 5.81 2.42 21.43
CA GLU A 84 5.05 2.28 22.67
C GLU A 84 3.56 2.51 22.36
N PRO A 85 2.68 1.52 22.63
CA PRO A 85 1.26 1.67 22.34
C PRO A 85 0.63 2.75 23.20
N PHE A 86 -0.18 3.60 22.59
CA PHE A 86 -0.83 4.72 23.25
C PHE A 86 -2.27 4.90 22.77
N ASP A 87 -3.06 5.55 23.63
CA ASP A 87 -4.36 6.10 23.28
C ASP A 87 -4.42 7.58 23.67
N PHE A 88 -5.36 8.32 23.13
CA PHE A 88 -5.53 9.72 23.48
C PHE A 88 -6.46 9.88 24.68
N ASP A 89 -6.07 10.75 25.61
CA ASP A 89 -6.85 11.09 26.79
C ASP A 89 -8.03 12.02 26.43
N TYR A 90 -9.03 11.45 25.75
CA TYR A 90 -10.21 12.22 25.34
C TYR A 90 -11.07 12.71 26.52
N GLN A 91 -11.00 12.04 27.66
CA GLN A 91 -11.75 12.47 28.85
C GLN A 91 -11.30 13.85 29.35
N ASN A 92 -10.04 14.22 29.12
CA ASN A 92 -9.54 15.54 29.44
C ASN A 92 -10.31 16.68 28.72
N LEU A 93 -10.89 16.39 27.56
CA LEU A 93 -11.70 17.36 26.83
C LEU A 93 -13.07 17.59 27.48
N HIS A 94 -13.60 16.58 28.19
CA HIS A 94 -14.91 16.63 28.82
C HIS A 94 -14.83 17.10 30.28
N THR A 95 -13.69 16.90 30.94
CA THR A 95 -13.49 17.22 32.35
C THR A 95 -12.74 18.52 32.60
N ALA A 96 -12.36 19.24 31.55
CA ALA A 96 -11.66 20.52 31.69
C ALA A 96 -12.57 21.55 32.36
N PRO A 97 -12.06 22.34 33.34
CA PRO A 97 -12.85 23.35 34.01
C PRO A 97 -13.39 24.39 33.03
N GLU A 98 -14.66 24.76 33.20
CA GLU A 98 -15.26 25.86 32.46
C GLU A 98 -14.50 27.15 32.71
N GLY A 99 -14.27 27.96 31.68
CA GLY A 99 -13.56 29.23 31.77
C GLY A 99 -12.04 29.13 31.90
N SER A 100 -11.48 27.94 31.68
CA SER A 100 -10.01 27.75 31.60
C SER A 100 -9.41 28.64 30.52
N LYS A 101 -8.31 29.34 30.84
CA LYS A 101 -7.56 30.17 29.86
C LYS A 101 -6.82 29.35 28.80
N SER A 102 -6.63 28.07 29.05
CA SER A 102 -5.99 27.15 28.13
C SER A 102 -7.03 26.19 27.49
N GLN A 103 -6.98 26.07 26.20
CA GLN A 103 -7.83 25.10 25.50
C GLN A 103 -7.44 23.67 25.90
N PRO A 104 -8.40 22.83 26.36
CA PRO A 104 -8.11 21.45 26.65
C PRO A 104 -7.75 20.70 25.37
N ILE A 105 -6.73 19.86 25.43
CA ILE A 105 -6.28 19.01 24.34
C ILE A 105 -6.23 17.55 24.77
N ALA A 106 -6.58 16.63 23.87
CA ALA A 106 -6.32 15.22 24.08
C ALA A 106 -4.82 14.97 23.94
N ARG A 107 -4.21 14.37 24.97
CA ARG A 107 -2.79 14.01 24.97
C ARG A 107 -2.64 12.49 24.85
N PRO A 108 -1.57 12.01 24.19
CA PRO A 108 -1.28 10.60 24.17
C PRO A 108 -0.95 10.11 25.58
N ARG A 109 -1.51 8.96 25.92
CA ARG A 109 -1.29 8.24 27.17
C ARG A 109 -0.79 6.85 26.85
N SER A 110 0.34 6.46 27.42
CA SER A 110 0.88 5.12 27.27
C SER A 110 -0.10 4.06 27.76
N LEU A 111 -0.31 3.02 26.97
CA LEU A 111 -1.09 1.84 27.37
C LEU A 111 -0.29 0.91 28.27
N ILE A 112 1.04 1.09 28.35
CA ILE A 112 1.93 0.30 29.21
C ILE A 112 2.01 0.91 30.61
N THR A 113 2.35 2.21 30.70
CA THR A 113 2.57 2.88 31.99
C THR A 113 1.32 3.56 32.53
N GLY A 114 0.34 3.87 31.68
CA GLY A 114 -0.84 4.66 32.02
C GLY A 114 -0.56 6.17 32.17
N GLU A 115 0.68 6.60 31.98
CA GLU A 115 1.08 8.00 32.10
C GLU A 115 0.93 8.76 30.77
N ARG A 116 0.81 10.08 30.86
CA ARG A 116 0.80 10.96 29.68
C ARG A 116 2.19 10.99 29.06
N MET A 117 2.25 10.73 27.75
CA MET A 117 3.48 10.81 26.99
C MET A 117 3.82 12.29 26.72
N ALA A 118 5.06 12.67 26.96
CA ALA A 118 5.55 14.00 26.62
C ALA A 118 5.73 14.15 25.10
N LYS A 119 6.11 13.07 24.43
CA LYS A 119 6.42 13.00 23.01
C LYS A 119 6.03 11.64 22.45
N ILE A 120 5.49 11.59 21.24
CA ILE A 120 5.32 10.36 20.47
C ILE A 120 6.59 10.17 19.61
N GLU A 121 7.54 9.41 20.13
CA GLU A 121 8.83 9.23 19.45
C GLU A 121 8.76 8.32 18.21
N LYS A 122 7.85 7.37 18.23
CA LYS A 122 7.63 6.41 17.13
C LYS A 122 6.14 6.16 16.99
N GLY A 123 5.69 6.06 15.77
CA GLY A 123 4.30 5.73 15.50
C GLY A 123 4.11 5.32 14.05
N PRO A 124 2.97 4.68 13.75
CA PRO A 124 2.68 4.20 12.41
C PRO A 124 2.46 5.32 11.39
N ASN A 125 2.12 6.52 11.82
CA ASN A 125 1.61 7.58 10.96
C ASN A 125 2.20 8.97 11.20
N TRP A 126 2.93 9.15 12.26
CA TRP A 126 3.64 10.41 12.49
C TRP A 126 4.87 10.21 13.35
N GLU A 127 5.82 10.95 12.98
CA GLU A 127 6.93 11.33 13.81
C GLU A 127 6.62 12.76 14.27
N ASP A 128 7.02 13.16 15.46
CA ASP A 128 6.79 14.51 15.99
C ASP A 128 7.35 15.59 15.06
N ASP A 129 8.38 15.23 14.28
CA ASP A 129 8.98 16.09 13.27
C ASP A 129 8.45 15.67 11.90
N LEU A 130 7.50 16.42 11.36
CA LEU A 130 7.03 16.28 9.99
C LEU A 130 8.21 16.45 9.01
N GLY A 131 8.65 15.34 8.42
CA GLY A 131 9.82 15.33 7.55
C GLY A 131 11.03 14.62 8.16
N GLY A 132 10.94 14.20 9.41
CA GLY A 132 11.97 13.43 10.14
C GLY A 132 13.20 14.24 10.50
N GLU A 133 13.83 13.86 11.61
CA GLU A 133 15.14 14.35 11.98
C GLU A 133 16.20 13.81 11.00
N PHE A 134 17.26 14.60 10.75
CA PHE A 134 18.39 14.21 9.92
C PHE A 134 18.89 12.78 10.21
N ASP A 135 19.04 12.45 11.49
CA ASP A 135 19.53 11.13 11.92
C ASP A 135 18.62 9.98 11.53
N LYS A 136 17.31 10.22 11.46
CA LYS A 136 16.31 9.24 11.04
C LYS A 136 16.30 9.09 9.52
N LEU A 137 16.31 10.21 8.80
CA LEU A 137 16.39 10.24 7.34
C LEU A 137 17.67 9.58 6.83
N ALA A 138 18.81 9.88 7.47
CA ALA A 138 20.11 9.35 7.10
C ALA A 138 20.25 7.83 7.29
N LYS A 139 19.39 7.23 8.12
CA LYS A 139 19.36 5.77 8.37
C LYS A 139 18.49 5.00 7.39
N ASP A 140 17.74 5.68 6.52
CA ASP A 140 16.97 5.01 5.47
C ASP A 140 17.92 4.28 4.52
N LYS A 141 17.74 2.96 4.39
CA LYS A 141 18.65 2.09 3.63
C LYS A 141 18.54 2.28 2.12
N ASN A 142 17.46 2.89 1.64
CA ASN A 142 17.25 3.11 0.21
C ASN A 142 18.10 4.26 -0.34
N PHE A 143 18.72 5.06 0.53
CA PHE A 143 19.69 6.07 0.11
C PHE A 143 21.03 5.46 -0.23
N ASP A 144 21.50 5.73 -1.44
CA ASP A 144 22.91 5.57 -1.79
C ASP A 144 23.76 6.68 -1.16
N ASN A 145 25.06 6.43 -0.99
CA ASN A 145 25.96 7.32 -0.26
C ASN A 145 25.92 8.78 -0.76
N ILE A 146 25.88 9.01 -2.07
CA ILE A 146 25.84 10.37 -2.66
C ILE A 146 24.48 11.02 -2.39
N GLN A 147 23.38 10.31 -2.60
CA GLN A 147 22.03 10.83 -2.34
C GLN A 147 21.81 11.06 -0.85
N LYS A 148 22.33 10.19 0.01
CA LYS A 148 22.34 10.39 1.45
C LYS A 148 23.00 11.71 1.84
N ALA A 149 24.16 12.03 1.28
CA ALA A 149 24.84 13.30 1.54
C ALA A 149 24.03 14.52 1.06
N MET A 150 23.35 14.41 -0.08
CA MET A 150 22.57 15.52 -0.65
C MET A 150 21.22 15.76 0.04
N TYR A 151 20.47 14.69 0.27
CA TYR A 151 19.06 14.80 0.71
C TYR A 151 18.88 14.72 2.22
N SER A 152 19.85 14.19 2.96
CA SER A 152 19.77 14.13 4.41
C SER A 152 20.37 15.34 5.11
N GLN A 153 21.18 16.17 4.44
CA GLN A 153 21.76 17.38 5.03
C GLN A 153 20.76 18.54 5.19
N PHE A 154 19.71 18.55 4.40
CA PHE A 154 18.71 19.60 4.42
C PHE A 154 17.36 19.02 4.83
N GLU A 155 16.84 19.49 5.94
CA GLU A 155 15.45 19.23 6.32
C GLU A 155 14.51 19.63 5.18
N ASN A 156 13.51 18.79 4.92
CA ASN A 156 12.45 19.05 3.94
C ASN A 156 12.89 19.15 2.46
N THR A 157 14.05 18.63 2.09
CA THR A 157 14.45 18.65 0.68
C THR A 157 13.57 17.73 -0.18
N PHE A 158 13.25 16.56 0.33
CA PHE A 158 12.35 15.59 -0.27
C PHE A 158 11.63 14.79 0.82
N MET A 159 10.33 14.69 0.68
CA MET A 159 9.47 13.91 1.56
C MET A 159 8.32 13.33 0.75
N MET A 160 7.95 12.08 1.03
CA MET A 160 6.76 11.45 0.50
C MET A 160 6.05 10.64 1.57
N TYR A 161 4.76 10.42 1.37
CA TYR A 161 3.99 9.48 2.19
C TYR A 161 3.89 8.13 1.49
N LEU A 162 4.17 7.06 2.22
CA LEU A 162 4.01 5.69 1.76
C LEU A 162 2.88 5.02 2.56
N PRO A 163 1.66 4.95 2.00
CA PRO A 163 0.52 4.29 2.66
C PRO A 163 0.63 2.77 2.51
N ARG A 164 1.38 2.15 3.39
CA ARG A 164 1.78 0.75 3.34
C ARG A 164 0.79 -0.18 4.04
N LEU A 165 0.42 -1.26 3.38
CA LEU A 165 -0.43 -2.32 3.92
C LEU A 165 0.14 -3.71 3.57
N CYS A 166 -0.61 -4.78 3.84
CA CYS A 166 -0.25 -6.10 3.34
C CYS A 166 -0.38 -6.14 1.81
N GLU A 167 0.69 -6.52 1.15
CA GLU A 167 0.80 -6.51 -0.32
C GLU A 167 0.03 -7.66 -1.01
N HIS A 168 -0.57 -8.59 -0.26
CA HIS A 168 -1.28 -9.78 -0.78
C HIS A 168 -0.57 -10.45 -1.97
N CYS A 169 0.71 -10.68 -1.82
CA CYS A 169 1.66 -11.08 -2.85
C CYS A 169 1.20 -12.28 -3.70
N LEU A 170 1.61 -12.35 -4.97
CA LEU A 170 1.42 -13.54 -5.81
C LEU A 170 2.30 -14.70 -5.33
N ASN A 171 3.52 -14.42 -4.87
CA ASN A 171 4.46 -15.38 -4.31
C ASN A 171 4.72 -15.11 -2.81
N PRO A 172 3.76 -15.40 -1.92
CA PRO A 172 3.80 -14.95 -0.52
C PRO A 172 4.78 -15.76 0.32
N ALA A 173 5.90 -15.16 0.71
CA ALA A 173 6.89 -15.78 1.59
C ALA A 173 6.32 -16.13 2.99
N CYS A 174 5.32 -15.39 3.46
CA CYS A 174 4.64 -15.67 4.72
C CYS A 174 3.86 -17.00 4.69
N VAL A 175 3.29 -17.37 3.56
CA VAL A 175 2.64 -18.67 3.35
C VAL A 175 3.68 -19.79 3.42
N ALA A 176 4.78 -19.65 2.69
CA ALA A 176 5.85 -20.63 2.63
C ALA A 176 6.57 -20.84 3.98
N THR A 177 6.53 -19.84 4.87
CA THR A 177 7.19 -19.91 6.18
C THR A 177 6.27 -20.38 7.32
N CYS A 178 5.00 -20.66 7.04
CA CYS A 178 4.07 -21.15 8.05
C CYS A 178 4.13 -22.68 8.17
N PRO A 179 4.69 -23.26 9.25
CA PRO A 179 4.79 -24.71 9.36
C PRO A 179 3.45 -25.44 9.54
N SER A 180 2.44 -24.74 10.09
CA SER A 180 1.10 -25.31 10.30
C SER A 180 0.19 -25.20 9.06
N GLY A 181 0.62 -24.48 8.01
CA GLY A 181 -0.22 -24.21 6.85
C GLY A 181 -1.44 -23.32 7.14
N ALA A 182 -1.41 -22.59 8.26
CA ALA A 182 -2.52 -21.70 8.64
C ALA A 182 -2.65 -20.48 7.72
N ILE A 183 -1.55 -20.02 7.11
CA ILE A 183 -1.61 -18.95 6.11
C ILE A 183 -1.79 -19.57 4.73
N TYR A 184 -2.77 -19.07 4.00
CA TYR A 184 -3.10 -19.56 2.68
C TYR A 184 -3.49 -18.41 1.76
N LYS A 185 -3.48 -18.66 0.47
CA LYS A 185 -3.98 -17.77 -0.57
C LYS A 185 -5.33 -18.31 -1.04
N ARG A 186 -6.36 -17.46 -1.04
CA ARG A 186 -7.68 -17.83 -1.56
C ARG A 186 -7.57 -18.06 -3.06
N GLU A 187 -8.23 -19.10 -3.55
CA GLU A 187 -8.20 -19.45 -4.97
C GLU A 187 -9.06 -18.50 -5.81
N GLU A 188 -10.18 -18.05 -5.26
CA GLU A 188 -11.17 -17.23 -5.97
C GLU A 188 -10.72 -15.78 -6.24
N ASP A 189 -9.86 -15.19 -5.40
CA ASP A 189 -9.46 -13.78 -5.50
C ASP A 189 -7.99 -13.50 -5.19
N GLY A 190 -7.26 -14.52 -4.82
CA GLY A 190 -5.84 -14.41 -4.50
C GLY A 190 -5.53 -13.66 -3.19
N ILE A 191 -6.52 -13.38 -2.36
CA ILE A 191 -6.32 -12.74 -1.05
C ILE A 191 -5.60 -13.72 -0.11
N VAL A 192 -4.56 -13.24 0.56
CA VAL A 192 -3.81 -14.05 1.54
C VAL A 192 -4.43 -13.88 2.91
N LEU A 193 -4.89 -14.98 3.51
CA LEU A 193 -5.56 -15.02 4.80
C LEU A 193 -4.85 -15.92 5.81
N ILE A 194 -5.28 -15.86 7.08
CA ILE A 194 -4.84 -16.73 8.17
C ILE A 194 -6.05 -17.46 8.72
N ASP A 195 -6.03 -18.79 8.62
CA ASP A 195 -6.96 -19.67 9.29
C ASP A 195 -6.62 -19.66 10.79
N GLN A 196 -7.50 -19.08 11.59
CA GLN A 196 -7.28 -18.90 13.03
C GLN A 196 -7.29 -20.23 13.78
N ASP A 197 -8.04 -21.24 13.31
CA ASP A 197 -8.10 -22.55 13.97
C ASP A 197 -6.80 -23.35 13.77
N LYS A 198 -6.18 -23.21 12.59
CA LYS A 198 -4.88 -23.83 12.28
C LYS A 198 -3.68 -23.04 12.81
N CYS A 199 -3.84 -21.76 13.14
CA CYS A 199 -2.75 -20.94 13.65
C CYS A 199 -2.27 -21.47 15.02
N ARG A 200 -0.95 -21.71 15.15
CA ARG A 200 -0.31 -22.19 16.39
C ARG A 200 0.52 -21.13 17.10
N GLY A 201 0.44 -19.87 16.64
CA GLY A 201 1.13 -18.76 17.28
C GLY A 201 2.66 -18.77 17.17
N TRP A 202 3.24 -19.55 16.26
CA TRP A 202 4.71 -19.65 16.12
C TRP A 202 5.38 -18.40 15.53
N ARG A 203 4.62 -17.44 15.04
CA ARG A 203 5.07 -16.13 14.56
C ARG A 203 6.07 -16.16 13.39
N MET A 204 6.28 -17.31 12.75
CA MET A 204 7.19 -17.48 11.62
C MET A 204 6.78 -16.63 10.42
N CYS A 205 5.47 -16.44 10.22
CA CYS A 205 4.90 -15.61 9.18
C CYS A 205 5.28 -14.13 9.34
N ILE A 206 5.44 -13.63 10.56
CA ILE A 206 5.85 -12.25 10.83
C ILE A 206 7.27 -12.04 10.32
N THR A 207 8.17 -12.97 10.63
CA THR A 207 9.54 -12.93 10.12
C THR A 207 9.58 -13.14 8.61
N GLY A 208 8.83 -14.11 8.08
CA GLY A 208 8.79 -14.44 6.66
C GLY A 208 8.24 -13.32 5.78
N CYS A 209 7.34 -12.47 6.30
CA CYS A 209 6.85 -11.31 5.59
C CYS A 209 7.93 -10.23 5.46
N PRO A 210 8.41 -9.87 4.26
CA PRO A 210 9.43 -8.82 4.14
C PRO A 210 8.87 -7.42 4.48
N TYR A 211 7.58 -7.23 4.30
CA TYR A 211 6.87 -5.97 4.60
C TYR A 211 6.45 -5.83 6.07
N LYS A 212 6.64 -6.86 6.90
CA LYS A 212 6.27 -6.88 8.33
C LYS A 212 4.82 -6.45 8.59
N LYS A 213 3.89 -6.92 7.73
CA LYS A 213 2.45 -6.62 7.80
C LYS A 213 1.61 -7.73 8.41
N ILE A 214 2.23 -8.55 9.25
CA ILE A 214 1.58 -9.55 10.07
C ILE A 214 1.92 -9.24 11.52
N TYR A 215 0.92 -9.23 12.38
CA TYR A 215 1.06 -8.90 13.79
C TYR A 215 0.65 -10.09 14.66
N PHE A 216 1.06 -10.10 15.89
CA PHE A 216 0.71 -11.15 16.85
C PHE A 216 -0.25 -10.61 17.89
N ASN A 217 -1.41 -11.23 18.02
CA ASN A 217 -2.36 -10.90 19.06
C ASN A 217 -2.01 -11.66 20.33
N TRP A 218 -1.51 -10.96 21.33
CA TRP A 218 -1.08 -11.55 22.60
C TRP A 218 -2.25 -12.11 23.43
N LYS A 219 -3.45 -11.57 23.27
CA LYS A 219 -4.65 -12.02 23.98
C LYS A 219 -5.18 -13.33 23.40
N SER A 220 -5.25 -13.47 22.09
CA SER A 220 -5.70 -14.69 21.42
C SER A 220 -4.58 -15.74 21.22
N GLY A 221 -3.31 -15.32 21.31
CA GLY A 221 -2.16 -16.16 20.99
C GLY A 221 -2.02 -16.50 19.50
N LYS A 222 -2.63 -15.72 18.62
CA LYS A 222 -2.70 -15.95 17.18
C LYS A 222 -2.07 -14.81 16.38
N SER A 223 -1.65 -15.11 15.14
CA SER A 223 -1.20 -14.07 14.20
C SER A 223 -2.38 -13.51 13.42
N GLU A 224 -2.35 -12.21 13.16
CA GLU A 224 -3.38 -11.47 12.46
C GLU A 224 -2.78 -10.55 11.41
N LYS A 225 -3.53 -10.26 10.35
CA LYS A 225 -3.11 -9.39 9.24
C LYS A 225 -4.30 -8.78 8.52
N CYS A 226 -4.03 -7.80 7.67
CA CYS A 226 -5.02 -7.26 6.73
C CYS A 226 -5.72 -8.38 5.95
N ILE A 227 -7.04 -8.39 5.95
CA ILE A 227 -7.90 -9.32 5.22
C ILE A 227 -8.34 -8.77 3.85
N PHE A 228 -7.80 -7.65 3.41
CA PHE A 228 -8.16 -6.94 2.17
C PHE A 228 -9.63 -6.51 2.13
N CYS A 229 -10.27 -6.35 3.28
CA CYS A 229 -11.70 -6.04 3.42
C CYS A 229 -12.59 -6.97 2.56
N TYR A 230 -12.25 -8.26 2.44
CA TYR A 230 -12.98 -9.17 1.56
C TYR A 230 -14.51 -9.19 1.80
N PRO A 231 -15.04 -9.04 3.04
CA PRO A 231 -16.48 -8.96 3.24
C PRO A 231 -17.13 -7.74 2.57
N ARG A 232 -16.36 -6.63 2.45
CA ARG A 232 -16.81 -5.45 1.70
C ARG A 232 -16.75 -5.69 0.19
N ILE A 233 -15.68 -6.31 -0.28
CA ILE A 233 -15.52 -6.65 -1.71
C ILE A 233 -16.64 -7.58 -2.15
N GLU A 234 -16.95 -8.61 -1.38
CA GLU A 234 -18.05 -9.53 -1.64
C GLU A 234 -19.41 -8.83 -1.69
N SER A 235 -19.59 -7.74 -0.95
CA SER A 235 -20.80 -6.90 -0.98
C SER A 235 -20.73 -5.74 -2.00
N GLY A 236 -19.72 -5.69 -2.86
CA GLY A 236 -19.57 -4.67 -3.89
C GLY A 236 -19.00 -3.34 -3.41
N GLN A 237 -18.39 -3.30 -2.24
CA GLN A 237 -17.80 -2.10 -1.68
C GLN A 237 -16.26 -2.16 -1.77
N PRO A 238 -15.58 -1.03 -2.02
CA PRO A 238 -14.13 -1.00 -2.05
C PRO A 238 -13.53 -1.20 -0.67
N THR A 239 -12.23 -1.49 -0.63
CA THR A 239 -11.48 -1.54 0.62
C THR A 239 -11.44 -0.17 1.28
N VAL A 240 -11.54 -0.12 2.61
CA VAL A 240 -11.51 1.16 3.36
C VAL A 240 -10.25 1.97 3.06
N CYS A 241 -9.10 1.30 2.97
CA CYS A 241 -7.82 1.95 2.68
C CYS A 241 -7.74 2.57 1.27
N SER A 242 -8.51 2.07 0.28
CA SER A 242 -8.60 2.70 -1.04
C SER A 242 -9.48 3.94 -1.00
N GLU A 243 -10.63 3.88 -0.34
CA GLU A 243 -11.55 5.01 -0.21
C GLU A 243 -10.90 6.20 0.50
N THR A 244 -10.08 5.91 1.51
CA THR A 244 -9.45 6.93 2.36
C THR A 244 -8.09 7.40 1.85
N CYS A 245 -7.60 6.88 0.73
CA CYS A 245 -6.33 7.30 0.13
C CYS A 245 -6.48 8.66 -0.56
N VAL A 246 -6.40 9.75 0.22
CA VAL A 246 -6.56 11.13 -0.27
C VAL A 246 -5.49 11.50 -1.32
N GLY A 247 -4.25 11.06 -1.12
CA GLY A 247 -3.14 11.33 -2.02
C GLY A 247 -3.18 10.53 -3.32
N ARG A 248 -4.09 9.56 -3.46
CA ARG A 248 -4.18 8.68 -4.65
C ARG A 248 -2.85 8.04 -5.03
N ILE A 249 -2.06 7.70 -4.02
CA ILE A 249 -0.71 7.17 -4.18
C ILE A 249 -0.76 5.66 -4.45
N ARG A 250 -1.77 4.98 -3.89
CA ARG A 250 -1.87 3.53 -3.88
C ARG A 250 -3.03 3.02 -4.71
N TYR A 251 -2.74 2.03 -5.55
CA TYR A 251 -3.69 1.35 -6.41
C TYR A 251 -3.73 -0.14 -6.10
N LEU A 252 -4.93 -0.67 -6.03
CA LEU A 252 -5.23 -2.08 -5.85
C LEU A 252 -6.56 -2.40 -6.54
N GLY A 253 -6.69 -3.60 -7.08
CA GLY A 253 -7.87 -3.98 -7.85
C GLY A 253 -7.67 -5.31 -8.55
N VAL A 254 -8.46 -5.55 -9.57
CA VAL A 254 -8.46 -6.80 -10.34
C VAL A 254 -7.36 -6.79 -11.39
N LEU A 255 -6.58 -7.86 -11.43
CA LEU A 255 -5.62 -8.15 -12.47
C LEU A 255 -5.74 -9.63 -12.85
N LEU A 256 -5.83 -9.93 -14.13
CA LEU A 256 -5.69 -11.29 -14.66
C LEU A 256 -4.20 -11.61 -14.72
N TYR A 257 -3.82 -12.82 -14.33
CA TYR A 257 -2.43 -13.23 -14.33
C TYR A 257 -2.26 -14.71 -14.67
N ASP A 258 -1.10 -15.05 -15.24
CA ASP A 258 -0.69 -16.40 -15.52
C ASP A 258 0.02 -16.99 -14.29
N ALA A 259 -0.60 -17.96 -13.65
CA ALA A 259 -0.08 -18.57 -12.43
C ALA A 259 1.23 -19.36 -12.68
N ASP A 260 1.40 -19.93 -13.87
CA ASP A 260 2.57 -20.73 -14.22
C ASP A 260 3.84 -19.87 -14.37
N ARG A 261 3.68 -18.57 -14.68
CA ARG A 261 4.79 -17.62 -14.79
C ARG A 261 5.27 -17.06 -13.46
N ILE A 262 4.54 -17.28 -12.37
CA ILE A 262 4.89 -16.70 -11.04
C ILE A 262 6.27 -17.16 -10.58
N GLU A 263 6.56 -18.47 -10.65
CA GLU A 263 7.84 -19.02 -10.21
C GLU A 263 8.99 -18.55 -11.11
N GLU A 264 8.78 -18.50 -12.43
CA GLU A 264 9.73 -18.00 -13.39
C GLU A 264 10.09 -16.54 -13.11
N ALA A 265 9.10 -15.68 -13.00
CA ALA A 265 9.28 -14.25 -12.70
C ALA A 265 10.02 -14.03 -11.38
N ALA A 266 9.59 -14.72 -10.32
CA ALA A 266 10.22 -14.58 -9.00
C ALA A 266 11.65 -15.14 -8.95
N SER A 267 11.98 -16.12 -9.80
CA SER A 267 13.32 -16.75 -9.86
C SER A 267 14.28 -16.07 -10.84
N THR A 268 13.90 -14.97 -11.45
CA THR A 268 14.74 -14.16 -12.34
C THR A 268 16.12 -13.89 -11.71
N GLU A 269 17.18 -13.98 -12.50
CA GLU A 269 18.55 -13.93 -12.00
C GLU A 269 18.92 -12.54 -11.49
N ARG A 270 18.77 -11.52 -12.34
CA ARG A 270 19.10 -10.13 -11.99
C ARG A 270 17.93 -9.47 -11.28
N GLU A 271 18.19 -8.88 -10.14
CA GLU A 271 17.17 -8.22 -9.33
C GLU A 271 16.53 -7.02 -10.04
N VAL A 272 17.31 -6.30 -10.85
CA VAL A 272 16.84 -5.16 -11.64
C VAL A 272 15.78 -5.53 -12.70
N ASP A 273 15.75 -6.78 -13.14
CA ASP A 273 14.78 -7.25 -14.12
C ASP A 273 13.42 -7.66 -13.49
N LEU A 274 13.36 -7.77 -12.15
CA LEU A 274 12.18 -8.29 -11.43
C LEU A 274 10.92 -7.47 -11.65
N TYR A 275 11.05 -6.15 -11.79
CA TYR A 275 9.90 -5.30 -12.07
C TYR A 275 9.24 -5.65 -13.42
N GLU A 276 10.02 -5.71 -14.49
CA GLU A 276 9.48 -6.02 -15.82
C GLU A 276 8.98 -7.46 -15.87
N ARG A 277 9.68 -8.41 -15.24
CA ARG A 277 9.24 -9.80 -15.13
C ARG A 277 7.94 -9.96 -14.35
N GLN A 278 7.74 -9.17 -13.30
CA GLN A 278 6.46 -9.14 -12.60
C GLN A 278 5.33 -8.61 -13.51
N CYS A 279 5.60 -7.58 -14.31
CA CYS A 279 4.62 -7.06 -15.26
C CYS A 279 4.23 -8.11 -16.33
N GLU A 280 5.16 -8.95 -16.76
CA GLU A 280 4.92 -10.02 -17.77
C GLU A 280 4.03 -11.17 -17.23
N VAL A 281 3.84 -11.28 -15.92
CA VAL A 281 2.90 -12.26 -15.32
C VAL A 281 1.45 -11.87 -15.55
N PHE A 282 1.18 -10.58 -15.73
CA PHE A 282 -0.17 -10.06 -15.91
C PHE A 282 -0.59 -10.12 -17.38
N LEU A 283 -1.85 -10.47 -17.58
CA LEU A 283 -2.43 -10.70 -18.90
C LEU A 283 -3.27 -9.50 -19.34
N ASP A 284 -3.32 -9.24 -20.65
CA ASP A 284 -4.20 -8.21 -21.20
C ASP A 284 -5.66 -8.69 -21.15
N PRO A 285 -6.52 -8.03 -20.35
CA PRO A 285 -7.91 -8.42 -20.23
C PRO A 285 -8.75 -8.08 -21.49
N HIS A 286 -8.17 -7.37 -22.46
CA HIS A 286 -8.80 -7.06 -23.74
C HIS A 286 -8.44 -8.06 -24.86
N ASP A 287 -7.43 -8.91 -24.66
CA ASP A 287 -7.04 -9.91 -25.62
C ASP A 287 -8.11 -11.03 -25.70
N PRO A 288 -8.69 -11.29 -26.91
CA PRO A 288 -9.70 -12.33 -27.06
C PRO A 288 -9.23 -13.72 -26.63
N SER A 289 -7.95 -14.05 -26.80
CA SER A 289 -7.40 -15.33 -26.40
C SER A 289 -7.33 -15.50 -24.88
N VAL A 290 -7.02 -14.42 -24.17
CA VAL A 290 -7.02 -14.37 -22.70
C VAL A 290 -8.46 -14.51 -22.17
N ILE A 291 -9.41 -13.82 -22.79
CA ILE A 291 -10.83 -13.91 -22.42
C ILE A 291 -11.35 -15.33 -22.58
N GLU A 292 -11.09 -15.95 -23.74
CA GLU A 292 -11.52 -17.32 -24.02
C GLU A 292 -10.95 -18.31 -23.00
N GLU A 293 -9.66 -18.21 -22.71
CA GLU A 293 -9.02 -19.10 -21.74
C GLU A 293 -9.51 -18.85 -20.31
N ALA A 294 -9.69 -17.60 -19.91
CA ALA A 294 -10.23 -17.24 -18.60
C ALA A 294 -11.63 -17.85 -18.38
N LEU A 295 -12.51 -17.78 -19.39
CA LEU A 295 -13.83 -18.39 -19.36
C LEU A 295 -13.76 -19.92 -19.26
N LYS A 296 -12.85 -20.57 -19.99
CA LYS A 296 -12.62 -22.03 -19.92
C LYS A 296 -12.17 -22.45 -18.52
N GLN A 297 -11.39 -21.63 -17.85
CA GLN A 297 -10.93 -21.87 -16.48
C GLN A 297 -11.97 -21.51 -15.42
N GLY A 298 -13.15 -21.07 -15.82
CA GLY A 298 -14.26 -20.78 -14.92
C GLY A 298 -14.23 -19.39 -14.28
N ILE A 299 -13.42 -18.48 -14.79
CA ILE A 299 -13.44 -17.08 -14.35
C ILE A 299 -14.73 -16.45 -14.87
N PRO A 300 -15.58 -15.89 -13.97
CA PRO A 300 -16.86 -15.31 -14.39
C PRO A 300 -16.70 -14.06 -15.25
N GLN A 301 -17.65 -13.81 -16.16
CA GLN A 301 -17.60 -12.65 -17.07
C GLN A 301 -17.50 -11.32 -16.33
N ASN A 302 -18.19 -11.16 -15.18
CA ASN A 302 -18.11 -9.94 -14.38
C ASN A 302 -16.70 -9.64 -13.82
N VAL A 303 -15.87 -10.66 -13.60
CA VAL A 303 -14.47 -10.49 -13.21
C VAL A 303 -13.64 -10.02 -14.40
N ILE A 304 -13.88 -10.55 -15.60
CA ILE A 304 -13.23 -10.12 -16.84
C ILE A 304 -13.60 -8.66 -17.14
N ASP A 305 -14.88 -8.32 -17.08
CA ASP A 305 -15.35 -6.95 -17.28
C ASP A 305 -14.76 -5.96 -16.26
N ALA A 306 -14.57 -6.42 -15.04
CA ALA A 306 -13.90 -5.64 -13.99
C ALA A 306 -12.41 -5.49 -14.28
N ALA A 307 -11.73 -6.52 -14.76
CA ALA A 307 -10.32 -6.46 -15.13
C ALA A 307 -10.08 -5.46 -16.28
N GLN A 308 -10.95 -5.43 -17.28
CA GLN A 308 -10.88 -4.48 -18.40
C GLN A 308 -11.01 -3.01 -17.96
N ARG A 309 -11.75 -2.74 -16.89
CA ARG A 309 -11.94 -1.41 -16.32
C ARG A 309 -11.07 -1.14 -15.11
N SER A 310 -10.20 -2.09 -14.75
CA SER A 310 -9.41 -2.03 -13.53
C SER A 310 -8.47 -0.82 -13.50
N PRO A 311 -8.58 0.06 -12.49
CA PRO A 311 -7.67 1.20 -12.36
C PRO A 311 -6.22 0.76 -12.16
N VAL A 312 -5.98 -0.37 -11.51
CA VAL A 312 -4.62 -0.88 -11.31
C VAL A 312 -4.03 -1.39 -12.62
N TYR A 313 -4.81 -2.02 -13.50
CA TYR A 313 -4.34 -2.43 -14.82
C TYR A 313 -3.90 -1.22 -15.64
N LYS A 314 -4.74 -0.18 -15.72
CA LYS A 314 -4.41 1.07 -16.41
C LYS A 314 -3.16 1.75 -15.84
N MET A 315 -3.09 1.89 -14.51
CA MET A 315 -1.96 2.57 -13.86
C MET A 315 -0.64 1.80 -13.95
N ALA A 316 -0.67 0.49 -13.79
CA ALA A 316 0.54 -0.32 -13.70
C ALA A 316 0.96 -0.93 -15.05
N MET A 317 0.00 -1.37 -15.88
CA MET A 317 0.29 -2.07 -17.14
C MET A 317 0.26 -1.14 -18.34
N ASP A 318 -0.82 -0.40 -18.59
CA ASP A 318 -0.96 0.46 -19.77
C ASP A 318 -0.07 1.71 -19.67
N TRP A 319 -0.25 2.46 -18.61
CA TRP A 319 0.45 3.76 -18.49
C TRP A 319 1.79 3.66 -17.75
N LYS A 320 2.06 2.54 -17.11
CA LYS A 320 3.32 2.31 -16.36
C LYS A 320 3.65 3.45 -15.39
N LEU A 321 2.64 3.95 -14.67
CA LEU A 321 2.76 5.01 -13.66
C LEU A 321 2.90 4.46 -12.25
N ALA A 322 2.25 3.34 -11.96
CA ALA A 322 2.31 2.70 -10.65
C ALA A 322 3.33 1.56 -10.66
N LEU A 323 4.07 1.45 -9.57
CA LEU A 323 5.19 0.53 -9.38
C LEU A 323 4.98 -0.32 -8.13
N PRO A 324 5.47 -1.56 -8.08
CA PRO A 324 5.40 -2.41 -6.91
C PRO A 324 6.40 -1.96 -5.84
N LEU A 325 6.14 -2.31 -4.58
CA LEU A 325 7.07 -2.03 -3.47
C LEU A 325 8.08 -3.17 -3.33
N HIS A 326 9.36 -2.86 -3.39
CA HIS A 326 10.48 -3.79 -3.18
C HIS A 326 10.39 -5.10 -3.99
N PRO A 327 10.39 -5.05 -5.32
CA PRO A 327 10.34 -6.24 -6.16
C PRO A 327 11.49 -7.23 -5.88
N GLU A 328 12.65 -6.76 -5.37
CA GLU A 328 13.80 -7.58 -4.99
C GLU A 328 13.51 -8.58 -3.85
N TYR A 329 12.40 -8.41 -3.13
CA TYR A 329 11.97 -9.42 -2.16
C TYR A 329 11.37 -10.66 -2.81
N ARG A 330 11.15 -10.64 -4.14
CA ARG A 330 10.68 -11.76 -4.97
C ARG A 330 9.33 -12.31 -4.56
N THR A 331 8.52 -11.47 -3.92
CA THR A 331 7.18 -11.83 -3.45
C THR A 331 6.07 -11.46 -4.43
N LEU A 332 6.38 -10.70 -5.47
CA LEU A 332 5.44 -10.18 -6.47
C LEU A 332 4.24 -9.49 -5.81
N PRO A 333 4.41 -8.30 -5.22
CA PRO A 333 3.35 -7.59 -4.53
C PRO A 333 2.22 -7.17 -5.48
N MET A 334 0.98 -7.17 -4.97
CA MET A 334 -0.23 -6.86 -5.72
C MET A 334 -0.77 -5.45 -5.44
N VAL A 335 -0.09 -4.69 -4.60
CA VAL A 335 -0.37 -3.27 -4.35
C VAL A 335 0.64 -2.41 -5.09
N TRP A 336 0.15 -1.38 -5.76
CA TRP A 336 0.96 -0.57 -6.67
C TRP A 336 0.97 0.88 -6.21
N TYR A 337 2.13 1.53 -6.30
CA TYR A 337 2.36 2.87 -5.79
C TYR A 337 2.79 3.81 -6.90
N VAL A 338 2.14 4.98 -6.98
CA VAL A 338 2.53 6.05 -7.90
C VAL A 338 3.61 6.89 -7.24
N PRO A 339 4.79 7.07 -7.87
CA PRO A 339 5.85 7.90 -7.30
C PRO A 339 5.40 9.36 -7.20
N PRO A 340 5.88 10.09 -6.17
CA PRO A 340 5.47 11.48 -5.96
C PRO A 340 6.16 12.43 -6.94
N LEU A 341 5.45 13.48 -7.35
CA LEU A 341 6.04 14.65 -7.98
C LEU A 341 6.51 15.65 -6.90
N SER A 342 7.62 16.31 -7.16
CA SER A 342 8.15 17.35 -6.26
C SER A 342 7.26 18.59 -6.23
N PRO A 343 7.17 19.31 -5.09
CA PRO A 343 6.55 20.64 -5.02
C PRO A 343 7.13 21.67 -5.98
N ILE A 344 8.41 21.51 -6.36
CA ILE A 344 9.10 22.38 -7.35
C ILE A 344 8.51 22.23 -8.76
N GLN A 345 7.73 21.18 -9.00
CA GLN A 345 7.06 20.95 -10.27
C GLN A 345 6.24 22.17 -10.73
N SER A 346 5.55 22.85 -9.83
CA SER A 346 4.78 24.04 -10.17
C SER A 346 5.65 25.19 -10.71
N TYR A 347 6.89 25.30 -10.21
CA TYR A 347 7.87 26.28 -10.71
C TYR A 347 8.44 25.84 -12.07
N ALA A 348 8.67 24.58 -12.27
CA ALA A 348 9.06 23.99 -13.55
C ALA A 348 7.98 24.19 -14.62
N ASP A 349 6.71 23.92 -14.26
CA ASP A 349 5.55 24.11 -15.13
C ASP A 349 5.38 25.58 -15.56
N ALA A 350 5.82 26.52 -14.72
CA ALA A 350 5.84 27.96 -15.03
C ALA A 350 7.05 28.40 -15.89
N GLY A 351 7.89 27.49 -16.34
CA GLY A 351 9.08 27.77 -17.15
C GLY A 351 10.28 28.31 -16.37
N GLY A 352 10.26 28.16 -15.01
CA GLY A 352 11.32 28.66 -14.13
C GLY A 352 12.61 27.82 -14.06
N LEU A 353 12.62 26.62 -14.65
CA LEU A 353 13.79 25.76 -14.67
C LEU A 353 14.41 25.64 -16.08
N PRO A 354 15.70 25.34 -16.17
CA PRO A 354 16.32 25.04 -17.44
C PRO A 354 15.64 23.86 -18.11
N LYS A 355 15.27 24.01 -19.38
CA LYS A 355 14.75 22.91 -20.19
C LYS A 355 15.89 21.95 -20.51
N SER A 356 15.61 20.67 -20.52
CA SER A 356 16.44 19.66 -21.16
C SER A 356 16.46 19.89 -22.69
N GLU A 357 17.08 19.00 -23.44
CA GLU A 357 17.02 19.04 -24.92
C GLU A 357 15.57 18.96 -25.48
N GLY A 358 14.57 18.57 -24.64
CA GLY A 358 13.14 18.51 -24.93
C GLY A 358 12.32 19.64 -24.32
N VAL A 359 11.00 19.44 -24.27
CA VAL A 359 10.02 20.37 -23.69
C VAL A 359 9.97 20.23 -22.16
N LEU A 360 10.20 19.01 -21.66
CA LEU A 360 10.14 18.70 -20.23
C LEU A 360 11.44 19.13 -19.53
N PRO A 361 11.36 19.63 -18.29
CA PRO A 361 12.54 19.90 -17.49
C PRO A 361 13.26 18.58 -17.14
N ALA A 362 14.57 18.67 -16.95
CA ALA A 362 15.35 17.52 -16.46
C ALA A 362 14.86 17.13 -15.06
N ILE A 363 14.59 15.84 -14.84
CA ILE A 363 14.05 15.34 -13.56
C ILE A 363 15.02 15.64 -12.41
N GLU A 364 16.31 15.60 -12.68
CA GLU A 364 17.38 15.92 -11.73
C GLU A 364 17.24 17.35 -11.17
N SER A 365 16.73 18.29 -11.97
CA SER A 365 16.49 19.67 -11.56
C SER A 365 15.30 19.82 -10.59
N LEU A 366 14.43 18.81 -10.52
CA LEU A 366 13.24 18.80 -9.67
C LEU A 366 13.52 18.36 -8.22
N ARG A 367 14.78 18.07 -7.89
CA ARG A 367 15.19 17.58 -6.56
C ARG A 367 14.45 16.30 -6.12
N ILE A 368 14.17 15.42 -7.07
CA ILE A 368 13.60 14.10 -6.81
C ILE A 368 14.76 13.10 -6.70
N PRO A 369 14.88 12.36 -5.60
CA PRO A 369 15.93 11.36 -5.45
C PRO A 369 15.58 10.09 -6.25
N VAL A 370 15.80 10.09 -7.56
CA VAL A 370 15.39 9.03 -8.48
C VAL A 370 15.94 7.68 -8.08
N GLN A 371 17.22 7.61 -7.70
CA GLN A 371 17.83 6.33 -7.27
C GLN A 371 17.19 5.79 -5.99
N TYR A 372 16.86 6.67 -5.04
CA TYR A 372 16.14 6.30 -3.82
C TYR A 372 14.77 5.67 -4.15
N LEU A 373 14.02 6.31 -5.04
CA LEU A 373 12.74 5.78 -5.49
C LEU A 373 12.92 4.47 -6.26
N ALA A 374 13.97 4.36 -7.09
CA ALA A 374 14.27 3.14 -7.81
C ALA A 374 14.64 1.97 -6.88
N ASN A 375 15.43 2.22 -5.84
CA ASN A 375 15.77 1.21 -4.83
C ASN A 375 14.52 0.69 -4.11
N MET A 376 13.52 1.54 -3.90
CA MET A 376 12.28 1.17 -3.23
C MET A 376 11.24 0.54 -4.17
N LEU A 377 11.14 0.99 -5.43
CA LEU A 377 10.00 0.67 -6.31
C LEU A 377 10.36 -0.19 -7.54
N SER A 378 11.63 -0.34 -7.86
CA SER A 378 12.07 -1.05 -9.07
C SER A 378 13.40 -1.80 -8.91
N ALA A 379 13.73 -2.23 -7.69
CA ALA A 379 14.97 -2.98 -7.38
C ALA A 379 16.25 -2.28 -7.88
N GLY A 380 16.29 -0.95 -7.84
CA GLY A 380 17.45 -0.14 -8.23
C GLY A 380 17.47 0.29 -9.71
N ASP A 381 16.57 -0.19 -10.56
CA ASP A 381 16.45 0.30 -11.93
C ASP A 381 15.73 1.66 -11.97
N THR A 382 16.46 2.70 -12.41
CA THR A 382 15.89 4.05 -12.52
C THR A 382 14.93 4.23 -13.70
N GLY A 383 15.01 3.37 -14.71
CA GLY A 383 14.20 3.47 -15.93
C GLY A 383 12.69 3.55 -15.69
N PRO A 384 12.09 2.60 -14.95
CA PRO A 384 10.66 2.62 -14.64
C PRO A 384 10.22 3.87 -13.88
N VAL A 385 11.00 4.33 -12.91
CA VAL A 385 10.71 5.55 -12.14
C VAL A 385 10.76 6.80 -13.03
N LEU A 386 11.82 6.94 -13.82
CA LEU A 386 11.97 8.05 -14.77
C LEU A 386 10.82 8.07 -15.79
N ARG A 387 10.43 6.92 -16.31
CA ARG A 387 9.29 6.78 -17.23
C ARG A 387 7.99 7.27 -16.59
N ALA A 388 7.70 6.83 -15.37
CA ALA A 388 6.50 7.24 -14.64
C ALA A 388 6.48 8.76 -14.37
N LEU A 389 7.58 9.30 -13.88
CA LEU A 389 7.70 10.75 -13.59
C LEU A 389 7.56 11.58 -14.85
N LYS A 390 8.24 11.23 -15.96
CA LYS A 390 8.13 11.96 -17.24
C LYS A 390 6.71 11.96 -17.78
N ARG A 391 6.01 10.82 -17.73
CA ARG A 391 4.61 10.72 -18.17
C ARG A 391 3.67 11.60 -17.35
N MET A 392 3.83 11.63 -16.04
CA MET A 392 3.04 12.50 -15.16
C MET A 392 3.34 13.97 -15.41
N MET A 393 4.60 14.33 -15.66
CA MET A 393 4.98 15.71 -16.01
C MET A 393 4.39 16.12 -17.35
N ALA A 394 4.46 15.25 -18.36
CA ALA A 394 3.87 15.50 -19.68
C ALA A 394 2.36 15.73 -19.61
N MET A 395 1.65 14.90 -18.84
CA MET A 395 0.23 15.07 -18.58
C MET A 395 -0.06 16.46 -17.95
N ARG A 396 0.67 16.83 -16.91
CA ARG A 396 0.48 18.14 -16.25
C ARG A 396 0.76 19.31 -17.20
N HIS A 397 1.83 19.22 -17.98
CA HIS A 397 2.18 20.25 -18.98
C HIS A 397 1.08 20.43 -20.00
N TYR A 398 0.59 19.33 -20.59
CA TYR A 398 -0.50 19.34 -21.56
C TYR A 398 -1.78 19.93 -20.96
N MET A 399 -2.22 19.43 -19.80
CA MET A 399 -3.44 19.92 -19.16
C MET A 399 -3.34 21.41 -18.76
N ARG A 400 -2.15 21.87 -18.36
CA ARG A 400 -1.92 23.27 -18.05
C ARG A 400 -2.03 24.14 -19.32
N SER A 401 -1.39 23.72 -20.41
CA SER A 401 -1.46 24.49 -21.69
C SER A 401 -2.89 24.64 -22.17
N GLN A 402 -3.72 23.63 -22.04
CA GLN A 402 -5.14 23.68 -22.38
C GLN A 402 -5.96 24.59 -21.44
N THR A 403 -5.84 24.34 -20.13
CA THR A 403 -6.78 24.93 -19.15
C THR A 403 -6.39 26.34 -18.72
N VAL A 404 -5.09 26.69 -18.75
CA VAL A 404 -4.57 27.98 -18.28
C VAL A 404 -4.20 28.89 -19.45
N GLU A 405 -3.55 28.33 -20.47
CA GLU A 405 -2.99 29.07 -21.57
C GLU A 405 -3.93 29.10 -22.81
N GLY A 406 -4.93 28.21 -22.85
CA GLY A 406 -5.90 28.10 -23.95
C GLY A 406 -5.28 27.57 -25.27
N VAL A 407 -4.12 26.91 -25.16
CA VAL A 407 -3.37 26.39 -26.31
C VAL A 407 -3.20 24.88 -26.17
N THR A 408 -3.40 24.10 -27.24
CA THR A 408 -3.13 22.68 -27.26
C THR A 408 -1.66 22.42 -27.62
N ASP A 409 -0.82 22.15 -26.63
CA ASP A 409 0.60 21.83 -26.83
C ASP A 409 0.84 20.33 -26.59
N THR A 410 1.02 19.55 -27.67
CA THR A 410 1.22 18.11 -27.64
C THR A 410 2.70 17.71 -27.50
N ARG A 411 3.66 18.63 -27.67
CA ARG A 411 5.09 18.29 -27.73
C ARG A 411 5.58 17.48 -26.54
N ALA A 412 5.11 17.80 -25.34
CA ALA A 412 5.50 17.07 -24.12
C ALA A 412 4.94 15.63 -24.09
N ILE A 413 3.72 15.43 -24.56
CA ILE A 413 3.10 14.09 -24.59
C ILE A 413 3.68 13.25 -25.73
N ASP A 414 4.04 13.86 -26.85
CA ASP A 414 4.70 13.20 -27.98
C ASP A 414 6.11 12.70 -27.56
N GLU A 415 6.84 13.49 -26.75
CA GLU A 415 8.17 13.12 -26.19
C GLU A 415 8.13 11.83 -25.37
N VAL A 416 7.02 11.55 -24.67
CA VAL A 416 6.85 10.36 -23.82
C VAL A 416 6.02 9.26 -24.47
N GLY A 417 5.63 9.43 -25.74
CA GLY A 417 4.89 8.44 -26.52
C GLY A 417 3.46 8.22 -26.04
N LEU A 418 2.78 9.28 -25.58
CA LEU A 418 1.38 9.23 -25.15
C LEU A 418 0.49 9.93 -26.18
N SER A 419 -0.72 9.41 -26.36
CA SER A 419 -1.77 10.08 -27.14
C SER A 419 -2.56 11.08 -26.26
N VAL A 420 -3.21 12.04 -26.89
CA VAL A 420 -4.12 12.99 -26.22
C VAL A 420 -5.19 12.26 -25.41
N ALA A 421 -5.83 11.24 -26.00
CA ALA A 421 -6.87 10.47 -25.32
C ALA A 421 -6.36 9.76 -24.06
N GLN A 422 -5.14 9.17 -24.11
CA GLN A 422 -4.53 8.57 -22.94
C GLN A 422 -4.24 9.60 -21.85
N VAL A 423 -3.75 10.77 -22.19
CA VAL A 423 -3.42 11.84 -21.23
C VAL A 423 -4.68 12.40 -20.57
N GLU A 424 -5.75 12.60 -21.31
CA GLU A 424 -7.04 13.04 -20.78
C GLU A 424 -7.64 11.97 -19.85
N GLU A 425 -7.52 10.70 -20.21
CA GLU A 425 -7.92 9.60 -19.35
C GLU A 425 -7.05 9.53 -18.08
N MET A 426 -5.73 9.62 -18.18
CA MET A 426 -4.82 9.70 -17.05
C MET A 426 -5.20 10.84 -16.09
N TYR A 427 -5.50 12.02 -16.63
CA TYR A 427 -5.93 13.15 -15.83
C TYR A 427 -7.25 12.89 -15.11
N ARG A 428 -8.22 12.25 -15.77
CA ARG A 428 -9.47 11.83 -15.17
C ARG A 428 -9.24 10.90 -13.96
N TYR A 429 -8.35 9.93 -14.09
CA TYR A 429 -8.03 9.00 -13.01
C TYR A 429 -7.23 9.62 -11.86
N LEU A 430 -6.25 10.47 -12.17
CA LEU A 430 -5.32 11.02 -11.17
C LEU A 430 -5.85 12.30 -10.50
N ALA A 431 -6.45 13.19 -11.26
CA ALA A 431 -6.88 14.50 -10.78
C ALA A 431 -8.36 14.54 -10.41
N ILE A 432 -9.27 14.14 -11.31
CA ILE A 432 -10.70 14.13 -11.07
C ILE A 432 -11.07 12.97 -10.16
N ALA A 433 -10.65 11.76 -10.52
CA ALA A 433 -10.80 10.51 -9.76
C ALA A 433 -12.26 10.26 -9.32
N ASN A 434 -13.14 10.12 -10.31
CA ASN A 434 -14.51 9.71 -10.07
C ASN A 434 -14.56 8.37 -9.32
N TYR A 435 -15.58 8.18 -8.51
CA TYR A 435 -15.73 6.98 -7.70
C TYR A 435 -15.73 5.70 -8.56
N GLU A 436 -16.47 5.70 -9.65
CA GLU A 436 -16.61 4.59 -10.60
C GLU A 436 -15.32 4.23 -11.35
N ASP A 437 -14.45 5.23 -11.58
CA ASP A 437 -13.12 5.01 -12.19
C ASP A 437 -12.13 4.41 -11.20
N ARG A 438 -12.26 4.76 -9.91
CA ARG A 438 -11.33 4.33 -8.86
C ARG A 438 -11.65 2.96 -8.29
N PHE A 439 -12.94 2.60 -8.23
CA PHE A 439 -13.40 1.42 -7.51
C PHE A 439 -14.19 0.50 -8.42
N VAL A 440 -13.47 -0.41 -9.07
CA VAL A 440 -14.05 -1.45 -9.91
C VAL A 440 -14.01 -2.77 -9.14
N ILE A 441 -15.18 -3.26 -8.75
CA ILE A 441 -15.31 -4.43 -7.88
C ILE A 441 -16.13 -5.50 -8.60
N PRO A 442 -15.51 -6.66 -8.86
CA PRO A 442 -16.14 -7.77 -9.55
C PRO A 442 -16.91 -8.63 -8.56
N THR A 443 -18.13 -8.23 -8.23
CA THR A 443 -18.93 -9.00 -7.28
C THR A 443 -20.27 -9.39 -7.85
N SER A 444 -20.72 -10.59 -7.47
CA SER A 444 -22.09 -11.05 -7.71
C SER A 444 -23.13 -10.37 -6.82
N HIS A 445 -22.68 -9.68 -5.78
CA HIS A 445 -23.54 -8.98 -4.81
C HIS A 445 -23.63 -7.47 -5.06
N ARG A 446 -23.21 -7.00 -6.24
CA ARG A 446 -23.21 -5.58 -6.57
C ARG A 446 -24.60 -4.94 -6.50
N GLU A 447 -25.63 -5.68 -6.90
CA GLU A 447 -27.01 -5.22 -6.81
C GLU A 447 -27.40 -4.98 -5.36
N MET A 448 -27.09 -5.92 -4.46
CA MET A 448 -27.34 -5.77 -3.03
C MET A 448 -26.58 -4.59 -2.42
N ALA A 449 -25.39 -4.30 -2.91
CA ALA A 449 -24.59 -3.15 -2.48
C ALA A 449 -25.18 -1.83 -3.01
N GLY A 450 -25.69 -1.82 -4.22
CA GLY A 450 -26.40 -0.68 -4.82
C GLY A 450 -27.65 -0.32 -4.03
N ASP A 451 -28.46 -1.31 -3.69
CA ASP A 451 -29.66 -1.13 -2.88
C ASP A 451 -29.32 -0.63 -1.47
N ALA A 452 -28.33 -1.24 -0.82
CA ALA A 452 -27.88 -0.80 0.50
C ALA A 452 -27.30 0.63 0.50
N PHE A 453 -26.69 1.07 -0.60
CA PHE A 453 -26.21 2.43 -0.74
C PHE A 453 -27.35 3.42 -0.99
N ALA A 454 -28.34 3.06 -1.80
CA ALA A 454 -29.52 3.86 -2.07
C ALA A 454 -30.40 4.00 -0.82
N GLU A 455 -30.60 2.91 -0.07
CA GLU A 455 -31.33 2.91 1.21
C GLU A 455 -30.67 3.80 2.27
N ARG A 456 -29.35 3.94 2.23
CA ARG A 456 -28.58 4.81 3.14
C ARG A 456 -28.51 6.28 2.71
N ASN A 457 -29.27 6.69 1.70
CA ASN A 457 -29.23 8.06 1.15
C ASN A 457 -27.80 8.58 0.86
N GLY A 458 -26.92 7.69 0.40
CA GLY A 458 -25.54 8.03 0.08
C GLY A 458 -24.63 8.23 1.29
N CYS A 459 -25.10 7.99 2.51
CA CYS A 459 -24.24 8.00 3.70
C CYS A 459 -23.43 6.72 3.77
N GLY A 460 -22.15 6.77 3.39
CA GLY A 460 -21.22 5.62 3.43
C GLY A 460 -20.90 5.08 4.82
N PHE A 461 -21.39 5.72 5.89
CA PHE A 461 -21.14 5.35 7.29
C PHE A 461 -22.40 5.56 8.13
N THR A 462 -22.98 4.48 8.63
CA THR A 462 -23.90 4.55 9.76
C THR A 462 -23.12 4.33 11.06
N PHE A 463 -22.74 5.40 11.71
CA PHE A 463 -22.48 5.39 13.14
C PHE A 463 -23.83 5.66 13.81
N GLY A 464 -24.38 4.66 14.49
CA GLY A 464 -25.54 4.72 15.38
C GLY A 464 -26.62 5.75 15.03
N ASP A 465 -27.82 5.44 15.22
CA ASP A 465 -29.10 6.20 15.34
C ASP A 465 -29.26 7.61 14.70
N GLY A 466 -28.34 8.08 13.89
CA GLY A 466 -28.35 9.45 13.36
C GLY A 466 -28.80 9.63 11.90
N CYS A 467 -28.96 8.58 11.12
CA CYS A 467 -29.57 8.63 9.80
C CYS A 467 -30.97 7.98 9.88
N HIS A 468 -32.00 8.78 9.83
CA HIS A 468 -33.38 8.35 9.82
C HIS A 468 -33.65 7.37 8.68
N GLY A 469 -33.80 6.10 8.99
CA GLY A 469 -34.19 5.06 8.07
C GLY A 469 -34.44 3.79 8.84
N SER A 470 -35.73 3.42 8.89
CA SER A 470 -36.29 2.21 9.46
C SER A 470 -35.46 0.96 9.19
N ASP A 471 -35.31 0.13 10.22
CA ASP A 471 -35.02 -1.32 10.20
C ASP A 471 -34.31 -1.89 8.97
N SER A 472 -33.09 -1.46 8.69
CA SER A 472 -32.29 -2.16 7.69
C SER A 472 -31.72 -3.44 8.30
N LYS A 473 -32.16 -4.58 7.80
CA LYS A 473 -31.65 -5.93 8.15
C LYS A 473 -30.18 -6.16 7.81
N PHE A 474 -29.50 -5.14 7.31
CA PHE A 474 -28.09 -5.15 6.93
C PHE A 474 -27.25 -4.27 7.87
N ASN A 475 -27.04 -4.74 9.07
CA ASN A 475 -25.99 -4.21 9.92
C ASN A 475 -24.70 -4.98 9.63
N LEU A 476 -23.83 -4.43 8.80
CA LEU A 476 -22.51 -5.00 8.46
C LEU A 476 -21.60 -5.22 9.68
N PHE A 477 -21.97 -4.64 10.81
CA PHE A 477 -21.29 -4.76 12.10
C PHE A 477 -22.11 -5.55 13.14
N ASN A 478 -23.08 -6.37 12.70
CA ASN A 478 -23.76 -7.23 13.64
C ASN A 478 -22.79 -8.34 14.07
N SER A 479 -22.35 -8.28 15.32
CA SER A 479 -21.37 -9.19 15.94
C SER A 479 -21.71 -10.67 15.74
N SER A 480 -22.96 -11.04 15.60
CA SER A 480 -23.40 -12.42 15.36
C SER A 480 -23.01 -13.00 13.99
N ARG A 481 -22.60 -12.19 13.01
CA ARG A 481 -22.09 -12.70 11.72
C ARG A 481 -20.55 -12.75 11.68
N ILE A 482 -19.89 -11.91 12.47
CA ILE A 482 -18.43 -11.97 12.64
C ILE A 482 -18.06 -13.23 13.41
N ASP A 483 -18.91 -13.65 14.39
CA ASP A 483 -18.72 -14.88 15.15
C ASP A 483 -18.98 -16.16 14.34
N ALA A 484 -19.69 -16.06 13.20
CA ALA A 484 -19.96 -17.19 12.30
C ALA A 484 -18.88 -17.39 11.21
N ILE A 485 -17.93 -16.46 11.10
CA ILE A 485 -16.82 -16.50 10.13
C ILE A 485 -15.47 -16.76 10.83
N ASN A 486 -15.50 -16.94 12.16
CA ASN A 486 -14.33 -17.29 12.96
C ASN A 486 -14.19 -18.81 13.16
#